data_7880066d5aa2f00842a7763adfb89d62
#
_entry.id   7880066d5aa2f00842a7763adfb89d62
#
_cell.length_a   1.000
_cell.length_b   1.000
_cell.length_c   1.000
_cell.angle_alpha   90.00
_cell.angle_beta   90.00
_cell.angle_gamma   90.00
#
_symmetry.space_group_name_H-M   'P 1'
#
loop_
_entity.id
_entity.type
_entity.pdbx_description
1 polymer ?
#
loop_
_entity_poly.entity_id
_entity_poly.type
_entity_poly.pdbx_seq_one_letter_code
_entity_poly.pdbx_strand_id
1 'polypeptide(L)'
;MEKTGVKVIIGKGGMGPNTEYACKNYKAIHCVFPAGNAVVAAVEVEEIVDAQWRDLGMPETLWHCRVKEFGPLIVSIDTEGRNLFEENKVIFNERKEKALERNLQACKLLLSR
;
A
#
# COMPACT_ATOMS: atom_id res chain seq x y z
N MET A 1 11.65 5.93 -9.96
CA MET A 1 11.56 5.05 -11.12
C MET A 1 12.42 5.58 -12.27
N GLU A 2 12.15 6.74 -12.81
CA GLU A 2 12.91 7.29 -13.95
C GLU A 2 14.42 7.32 -13.71
N LYS A 3 14.87 8.01 -12.66
CA LYS A 3 16.30 8.20 -12.36
C LYS A 3 16.98 6.99 -11.72
N THR A 4 16.22 6.17 -11.00
CA THR A 4 16.77 5.07 -10.17
C THR A 4 16.62 3.70 -10.79
N GLY A 5 15.80 3.55 -11.82
CA GLY A 5 15.47 2.26 -12.43
C GLY A 5 14.65 1.31 -11.55
N VAL A 6 14.14 1.77 -10.40
CA VAL A 6 13.33 0.95 -9.50
C VAL A 6 12.09 0.44 -10.21
N LYS A 7 11.85 -0.86 -10.13
CA LYS A 7 10.72 -1.57 -10.78
C LYS A 7 9.68 -2.09 -9.79
N VAL A 8 10.04 -2.27 -8.55
CA VAL A 8 9.13 -2.72 -7.50
C VAL A 8 9.20 -1.76 -6.32
N ILE A 9 8.06 -1.27 -5.89
CA ILE A 9 7.92 -0.47 -4.68
C ILE A 9 6.99 -1.24 -3.74
N ILE A 10 7.41 -1.41 -2.49
CA ILE A 10 6.63 -2.09 -1.47
C ILE A 10 6.31 -1.10 -0.36
N GLY A 11 5.03 -0.93 -0.08
CA GLY A 11 4.53 -0.08 0.98
C GLY A 11 3.50 -0.79 1.85
N LYS A 12 2.99 -0.10 2.86
CA LYS A 12 1.89 -0.60 3.72
C LYS A 12 0.53 0.03 3.39
N GLY A 13 0.44 0.84 2.35
CA GLY A 13 -0.76 1.58 1.97
C GLY A 13 -0.80 1.89 0.49
N GLY A 14 -1.89 2.52 0.04
CA GLY A 14 -2.07 2.92 -1.34
C GLY A 14 -1.18 4.09 -1.75
N MET A 15 -1.01 4.24 -3.06
CA MET A 15 -0.28 5.35 -3.68
C MET A 15 -1.20 6.06 -4.67
N GLY A 16 -0.90 7.32 -4.94
CA GLY A 16 -1.74 8.18 -5.76
C GLY A 16 -1.39 8.17 -7.26
N PRO A 17 -2.04 9.06 -8.04
CA PRO A 17 -2.00 9.07 -9.50
C PRO A 17 -0.59 9.28 -10.09
N ASN A 18 0.30 9.98 -9.40
CA ASN A 18 1.68 10.12 -9.85
C ASN A 18 2.43 8.77 -9.86
N THR A 19 2.11 7.88 -8.92
CA THR A 19 2.68 6.54 -8.88
C THR A 19 2.06 5.65 -9.95
N GLU A 20 0.76 5.77 -10.23
CA GLU A 20 0.08 5.09 -11.34
C GLU A 20 0.73 5.44 -12.67
N TYR A 21 0.91 6.75 -12.92
CA TYR A 21 1.60 7.25 -14.10
C TYR A 21 3.03 6.68 -14.21
N ALA A 22 3.79 6.70 -13.11
CA ALA A 22 5.15 6.20 -13.10
C ALA A 22 5.22 4.68 -13.31
N CYS A 23 4.34 3.90 -12.70
CA CYS A 23 4.24 2.45 -12.91
C CYS A 23 3.99 2.11 -14.39
N LYS A 24 3.05 2.82 -15.01
CA LYS A 24 2.72 2.65 -16.43
C LYS A 24 3.89 2.97 -17.35
N ASN A 25 4.52 4.14 -17.17
CA ASN A 25 5.55 4.62 -18.09
C ASN A 25 6.89 3.89 -17.93
N TYR A 26 7.24 3.53 -16.70
CA TYR A 26 8.53 2.89 -16.42
C TYR A 26 8.42 1.38 -16.23
N LYS A 27 7.21 0.81 -16.49
CA LYS A 27 6.92 -0.63 -16.34
C LYS A 27 7.40 -1.15 -14.99
N ALA A 28 6.85 -0.51 -13.96
CA ALA A 28 7.07 -0.83 -12.55
C ALA A 28 5.76 -1.25 -11.88
N ILE A 29 5.84 -1.82 -10.70
CA ILE A 29 4.68 -2.19 -9.89
C ILE A 29 4.77 -1.60 -8.50
N HIS A 30 3.63 -1.30 -7.90
CA HIS A 30 3.51 -1.03 -6.48
C HIS A 30 2.80 -2.18 -5.79
N CYS A 31 3.42 -2.68 -4.72
CA CYS A 31 2.89 -3.75 -3.90
C CYS A 31 2.60 -3.26 -2.49
N VAL A 32 1.63 -3.88 -1.84
CA VAL A 32 1.33 -3.64 -0.43
C VAL A 32 1.71 -4.86 0.38
N PHE A 33 2.50 -4.63 1.42
CA PHE A 33 2.72 -5.60 2.48
C PHE A 33 1.65 -5.39 3.56
N PRO A 34 0.94 -6.43 4.03
CA PRO A 34 -0.12 -6.28 5.01
C PRO A 34 0.37 -5.60 6.30
N ALA A 35 -0.30 -4.53 6.71
CA ALA A 35 0.02 -3.83 7.95
C ALA A 35 -0.17 -4.76 9.17
N GLY A 36 0.70 -4.64 10.16
CA GLY A 36 0.71 -5.52 11.34
C GLY A 36 1.59 -6.76 11.21
N ASN A 37 2.07 -7.09 10.02
CA ASN A 37 2.95 -8.23 9.77
C ASN A 37 4.45 -7.88 9.86
N ALA A 38 4.83 -6.86 10.62
CA ALA A 38 6.23 -6.42 10.73
C ALA A 38 7.16 -7.53 11.24
N VAL A 39 6.66 -8.41 12.11
CA VAL A 39 7.43 -9.57 12.61
C VAL A 39 7.71 -10.56 11.47
N VAL A 40 6.72 -10.82 10.60
CA VAL A 40 6.90 -11.70 9.43
C VAL A 40 7.96 -11.09 8.50
N ALA A 41 7.83 -9.80 8.17
CA ALA A 41 8.83 -9.12 7.34
C ALA A 41 10.23 -9.18 7.96
N ALA A 42 10.34 -9.04 9.29
CA ALA A 42 11.62 -9.07 9.99
C ALA A 42 12.31 -10.45 9.93
N VAL A 43 11.54 -11.55 10.01
CA VAL A 43 12.11 -12.90 9.92
C VAL A 43 12.52 -13.28 8.49
N GLU A 44 12.00 -12.58 7.48
CA GLU A 44 12.38 -12.75 6.07
C GLU A 44 13.65 -11.97 5.69
N VAL A 45 14.16 -11.11 6.58
CA VAL A 45 15.44 -10.44 6.43
C VAL A 45 16.55 -11.38 6.89
N GLU A 46 17.36 -11.87 5.96
CA GLU A 46 18.50 -12.74 6.28
C GLU A 46 19.71 -11.96 6.77
N GLU A 47 19.95 -10.79 6.19
CA GLU A 47 21.13 -10.00 6.47
C GLU A 47 20.91 -8.52 6.19
N ILE A 48 21.46 -7.66 7.04
CA ILE A 48 21.62 -6.23 6.76
C ILE A 48 23.01 -6.07 6.13
N VAL A 49 23.05 -5.84 4.81
CA VAL A 49 24.28 -5.75 4.03
C VAL A 49 24.96 -4.39 4.21
N ASP A 50 24.15 -3.31 4.26
CA ASP A 50 24.66 -1.94 4.37
C ASP A 50 23.61 -1.02 5.01
N ALA A 51 24.05 0.11 5.52
CA ALA A 51 23.19 1.13 6.10
C ALA A 51 23.76 2.52 5.84
N GLN A 52 23.02 3.34 5.08
CA GLN A 52 23.41 4.70 4.72
C GLN A 52 22.56 5.74 5.46
N TRP A 53 23.11 6.94 5.67
CA TRP A 53 22.46 8.06 6.36
C TRP A 53 22.08 7.77 7.81
N ARG A 54 22.90 7.01 8.52
CA ARG A 54 22.67 6.63 9.92
C ARG A 54 22.66 7.83 10.89
N ASP A 55 23.33 8.91 10.49
CA ASP A 55 23.39 10.20 11.21
C ASP A 55 22.03 10.90 11.26
N LEU A 56 21.11 10.58 10.35
CA LEU A 56 19.74 11.10 10.33
C LEU A 56 18.80 10.38 11.32
N GLY A 57 19.27 9.30 11.95
CA GLY A 57 18.48 8.48 12.85
C GLY A 57 17.94 7.21 12.19
N MET A 58 17.52 6.25 13.03
CA MET A 58 17.11 4.92 12.58
C MET A 58 15.93 4.93 11.57
N PRO A 59 14.89 5.76 11.71
CA PRO A 59 13.78 5.79 10.78
C PRO A 59 14.14 6.30 9.38
N GLU A 60 15.13 7.18 9.27
CA GLU A 60 15.59 7.81 8.03
C GLU A 60 16.78 7.08 7.41
N THR A 61 17.36 6.10 8.10
CA THR A 61 18.44 5.27 7.59
C THR A 61 17.97 4.46 6.40
N LEU A 62 18.74 4.47 5.31
CA LEU A 62 18.53 3.59 4.17
C LEU A 62 19.20 2.24 4.45
N TRP A 63 18.39 1.24 4.76
CA TRP A 63 18.85 -0.12 5.03
C TRP A 63 18.90 -0.95 3.75
N HIS A 64 20.05 -1.48 3.43
CA HIS A 64 20.22 -2.45 2.35
C HIS A 64 20.19 -3.85 2.93
N CYS A 65 19.09 -4.58 2.69
CA CYS A 65 18.85 -5.89 3.25
C CYS A 65 18.86 -6.98 2.18
N ARG A 66 19.37 -8.15 2.53
CA ARG A 66 19.11 -9.39 1.81
C ARG A 66 17.88 -10.04 2.42
N VAL A 67 16.93 -10.39 1.57
CA VAL A 67 15.67 -11.01 1.99
C VAL A 67 15.46 -12.33 1.26
N LYS A 68 14.72 -13.24 1.88
CA LYS A 68 14.33 -14.52 1.30
C LYS A 68 12.81 -14.64 1.32
N GLU A 69 12.23 -14.90 0.15
CA GLU A 69 10.79 -15.15 -0.02
C GLU A 69 9.92 -14.04 0.60
N PHE A 70 10.34 -12.77 0.48
CA PHE A 70 9.68 -11.64 1.11
C PHE A 70 8.23 -11.48 0.64
N GLY A 71 7.28 -11.74 1.52
CA GLY A 71 5.84 -11.71 1.21
C GLY A 71 4.93 -12.27 2.32
N PRO A 72 3.66 -12.50 2.02
CA PRO A 72 3.00 -12.27 0.73
C PRO A 72 2.81 -10.78 0.39
N LEU A 73 2.88 -10.45 -0.90
CA LEU A 73 2.68 -9.10 -1.42
C LEU A 73 1.42 -9.03 -2.28
N ILE A 74 0.64 -7.96 -2.10
CA ILE A 74 -0.53 -7.68 -2.93
C ILE A 74 -0.15 -6.61 -3.94
N VAL A 75 -0.21 -6.89 -5.24
CA VAL A 75 -0.02 -5.88 -6.29
C VAL A 75 -1.18 -4.90 -6.25
N SER A 76 -0.92 -3.65 -5.91
CA SER A 76 -1.92 -2.60 -5.83
C SER A 76 -1.93 -1.67 -7.04
N ILE A 77 -0.77 -1.48 -7.71
CA ILE A 77 -0.69 -0.78 -8.99
C ILE A 77 0.15 -1.63 -9.93
N ASP A 78 -0.41 -1.94 -11.09
CA ASP A 78 0.24 -2.76 -12.12
C ASP A 78 1.03 -1.93 -13.15
N THR A 79 1.64 -2.61 -14.12
CA THR A 79 2.42 -1.98 -15.19
C THR A 79 1.58 -1.24 -16.24
N GLU A 80 0.26 -1.34 -16.17
CA GLU A 80 -0.68 -0.57 -16.98
C GLU A 80 -1.21 0.66 -16.22
N GLY A 81 -0.81 0.83 -14.97
CA GLY A 81 -1.21 1.92 -14.10
C GLY A 81 -2.58 1.73 -13.46
N ARG A 82 -3.13 0.52 -13.50
CA ARG A 82 -4.39 0.21 -12.82
C ARG A 82 -4.16 0.16 -11.32
N ASN A 83 -5.02 0.83 -10.57
CA ASN A 83 -4.92 0.91 -9.11
C ASN A 83 -6.09 0.17 -8.46
N LEU A 84 -5.80 -0.95 -7.83
CA LEU A 84 -6.76 -1.81 -7.15
C LEU A 84 -7.57 -1.05 -6.08
N PHE A 85 -6.95 -0.11 -5.37
CA PHE A 85 -7.65 0.67 -4.34
C PHE A 85 -8.63 1.66 -4.95
N GLU A 86 -8.27 2.32 -6.04
CA GLU A 86 -9.18 3.25 -6.72
C GLU A 86 -10.33 2.51 -7.40
N GLU A 87 -10.07 1.38 -8.04
CA GLU A 87 -11.13 0.52 -8.62
C GLU A 87 -12.13 0.07 -7.55
N ASN A 88 -11.65 -0.30 -6.37
CA ASN A 88 -12.53 -0.72 -5.27
C ASN A 88 -13.25 0.44 -4.57
N LYS A 89 -12.72 1.67 -4.61
CA LYS A 89 -13.37 2.85 -4.01
C LYS A 89 -14.78 3.07 -4.55
N VAL A 90 -15.00 2.88 -5.83
CA VAL A 90 -16.32 3.04 -6.45
C VAL A 90 -17.32 2.10 -5.77
N ILE A 91 -16.97 0.82 -5.67
CA ILE A 91 -17.82 -0.22 -5.05
C ILE A 91 -18.04 0.07 -3.57
N PHE A 92 -17.00 0.48 -2.85
CA PHE A 92 -17.10 0.78 -1.43
C PHE A 92 -17.96 2.02 -1.15
N ASN A 93 -17.84 3.06 -1.98
CA ASN A 93 -18.64 4.27 -1.83
C ASN A 93 -20.13 4.00 -2.04
N GLU A 94 -20.50 3.23 -3.05
CA GLU A 94 -21.89 2.83 -3.27
C GLU A 94 -22.46 2.03 -2.07
N ARG A 95 -21.67 1.10 -1.54
CA ARG A 95 -22.07 0.31 -0.37
C ARG A 95 -22.17 1.15 0.89
N LYS A 96 -21.27 2.11 1.06
CA LYS A 96 -21.25 3.05 2.18
C LYS A 96 -22.52 3.91 2.18
N GLU A 97 -22.90 4.51 1.05
CA GLU A 97 -24.11 5.32 0.93
C GLU A 97 -25.36 4.51 1.31
N LYS A 98 -25.53 3.30 0.76
CA LYS A 98 -26.63 2.40 1.11
C LYS A 98 -26.66 2.04 2.61
N ALA A 99 -25.50 1.81 3.22
CA ALA A 99 -25.39 1.50 4.63
C ALA A 99 -25.76 2.71 5.52
N LEU A 100 -25.33 3.92 5.13
CA LEU A 100 -25.63 5.16 5.83
C LEU A 100 -27.15 5.46 5.78
N GLU A 101 -27.78 5.35 4.61
CA GLU A 101 -29.24 5.54 4.47
C GLU A 101 -30.02 4.60 5.39
N ARG A 102 -29.68 3.31 5.40
CA ARG A 102 -30.31 2.30 6.25
C ARG A 102 -30.17 2.63 7.74
N ASN A 103 -28.97 3.04 8.17
CA ASN A 103 -28.70 3.38 9.56
C ASN A 103 -29.43 4.67 9.98
N LEU A 104 -29.49 5.68 9.10
CA LEU A 104 -30.24 6.91 9.36
C LEU A 104 -31.76 6.66 9.49
N GLN A 105 -32.32 5.77 8.69
CA GLN A 105 -33.73 5.35 8.82
C GLN A 105 -33.97 4.65 10.15
N ALA A 106 -33.10 3.74 10.57
CA ALA A 106 -33.20 3.06 11.85
C ALA A 106 -33.14 4.04 13.03
N CYS A 107 -32.21 5.01 13.00
CA CYS A 107 -32.10 6.05 14.02
C CYS A 107 -33.37 6.94 14.10
N LYS A 108 -33.95 7.34 12.96
CA LYS A 108 -35.17 8.12 12.92
C LYS A 108 -36.35 7.38 13.57
N LEU A 109 -36.48 6.07 13.32
CA LEU A 109 -37.51 5.23 13.94
C LEU A 109 -37.34 5.11 15.47
N LEU A 110 -36.11 5.13 15.97
CA LEU A 110 -35.84 5.09 17.41
C LEU A 110 -36.15 6.42 18.11
N LEU A 111 -35.94 7.55 17.42
CA LEU A 111 -36.18 8.89 17.96
C LEU A 111 -37.65 9.33 17.86
N SER A 112 -38.47 8.62 17.10
CA SER A 112 -39.90 8.90 16.94
C SER A 112 -40.82 8.14 17.94
N ARG A 113 -40.20 7.40 18.85
CA ARG A 113 -40.87 6.71 19.98
C ARG A 113 -40.63 7.49 21.28
#